data_e4fd5b9d112dde823904d3c3ba1988ba
#
_entry.id   e4fd5b9d112dde823904d3c3ba1988ba
#
_cell.length_a   1.000
_cell.length_b   1.000
_cell.length_c   1.000
_cell.angle_alpha   90.00
_cell.angle_beta   90.00
_cell.angle_gamma   90.00
#
_symmetry.space_group_name_H-M   'P 1'
#
loop_
_entity.id
_entity.type
_entity.pdbx_description
1 polymer ?
#
loop_
_entity_poly.entity_id
_entity_poly.type
_entity_poly.pdbx_seq_one_letter_code
_entity_poly.pdbx_strand_id
1 'polypeptide(L)'
;MTHRKARAAQALAGGRGPAHGLPRLLVALLLLVLLSACAHRNPLARWERSPNFDARRPVVVVLHYTAGNTAEGSLRTLRTANSNGPVSAHYLLGKDGTLYQLVDERRRAWHAGDGRWGTITDLNSASIGIEIDNDGYSPYPDVQIEKLIVLLDDVTRRQGIPRQQVIGHEDMAPGRKIDPGPLFPWKRLHEAGFGIWPDPAAGDPPPEFDGWLAMAAIGYPLDDRANALQSFRHHFRGMRSQGAELDAEDRRILYGLSRSLLQARAPSAPTTADTP
;
A
#
# COMPACT_ATOMS: atom_id res chain seq x y z
N MET A 1 -45.27 -91.37 -14.65
CA MET A 1 -44.47 -91.76 -15.84
C MET A 1 -43.56 -90.60 -16.24
N THR A 2 -42.32 -90.83 -16.05
CA THR A 2 -41.16 -90.62 -16.84
C THR A 2 -40.61 -89.15 -16.98
N HIS A 3 -39.55 -89.00 -16.32
CA HIS A 3 -38.10 -88.77 -16.71
C HIS A 3 -37.65 -87.43 -17.18
N ARG A 4 -36.68 -86.83 -16.39
CA ARG A 4 -35.31 -86.43 -16.75
C ARG A 4 -35.15 -85.25 -17.72
N LYS A 5 -34.43 -84.28 -17.40
CA LYS A 5 -32.96 -84.20 -17.26
C LYS A 5 -32.51 -82.75 -16.88
N ALA A 6 -31.51 -82.69 -16.03
CA ALA A 6 -30.74 -81.49 -15.71
C ALA A 6 -29.87 -81.05 -16.84
N ARG A 7 -29.61 -79.76 -16.95
CA ARG A 7 -28.31 -79.24 -17.45
C ARG A 7 -27.99 -77.91 -16.78
N ALA A 8 -26.85 -77.90 -16.14
CA ALA A 8 -26.13 -76.74 -15.63
C ALA A 8 -25.64 -75.83 -16.76
N ALA A 9 -25.72 -74.52 -16.52
CA ALA A 9 -24.94 -73.54 -17.30
C ALA A 9 -24.28 -72.59 -16.33
N GLN A 10 -22.96 -72.54 -16.38
CA GLN A 10 -22.02 -71.81 -15.57
C GLN A 10 -22.22 -70.28 -15.65
N ALA A 11 -22.17 -69.69 -14.50
CA ALA A 11 -22.05 -68.25 -14.31
C ALA A 11 -20.65 -67.78 -14.73
N LEU A 12 -20.64 -66.83 -15.67
CA LEU A 12 -19.47 -65.99 -15.95
C LEU A 12 -19.53 -64.81 -15.02
N ALA A 13 -18.70 -64.82 -13.99
CA ALA A 13 -18.41 -63.71 -13.13
C ALA A 13 -17.54 -62.71 -13.90
N GLY A 14 -18.18 -61.65 -14.45
CA GLY A 14 -17.48 -60.49 -14.99
C GLY A 14 -17.14 -59.51 -13.87
N GLY A 15 -15.93 -59.55 -13.36
CA GLY A 15 -15.41 -58.56 -12.43
C GLY A 15 -15.35 -57.17 -13.08
N ARG A 16 -16.20 -56.27 -12.58
CA ARG A 16 -16.03 -54.83 -12.87
C ARG A 16 -15.14 -54.25 -11.74
N GLY A 17 -13.87 -53.96 -12.11
CA GLY A 17 -12.95 -53.24 -11.28
C GLY A 17 -13.42 -51.79 -11.01
N PRO A 18 -12.98 -51.14 -9.94
CA PRO A 18 -13.40 -49.80 -9.56
C PRO A 18 -12.63 -48.76 -10.40
N ALA A 19 -13.20 -48.36 -11.55
CA ALA A 19 -12.63 -47.36 -12.44
C ALA A 19 -13.21 -45.93 -12.21
N HIS A 20 -13.76 -45.60 -11.05
CA HIS A 20 -14.47 -44.35 -10.85
C HIS A 20 -13.87 -43.39 -9.79
N GLY A 21 -12.66 -43.67 -9.28
CA GLY A 21 -12.00 -42.78 -8.30
C GLY A 21 -11.22 -41.60 -8.91
N LEU A 22 -10.60 -41.79 -10.05
CA LEU A 22 -9.72 -40.79 -10.67
C LEU A 22 -10.43 -39.50 -11.13
N PRO A 23 -11.58 -39.55 -11.82
CA PRO A 23 -12.23 -38.32 -12.27
C PRO A 23 -12.82 -37.49 -11.11
N ARG A 24 -13.26 -38.10 -10.02
CA ARG A 24 -13.74 -37.40 -8.84
C ARG A 24 -12.63 -36.68 -8.07
N LEU A 25 -11.46 -37.30 -7.98
CA LEU A 25 -10.27 -36.70 -7.35
C LEU A 25 -9.76 -35.49 -8.17
N LEU A 26 -9.73 -35.59 -9.48
CA LEU A 26 -9.35 -34.51 -10.38
C LEU A 26 -10.33 -33.33 -10.33
N VAL A 27 -11.64 -33.62 -10.27
CA VAL A 27 -12.69 -32.59 -10.10
C VAL A 27 -12.57 -31.91 -8.72
N ALA A 28 -12.32 -32.67 -7.66
CA ALA A 28 -12.10 -32.12 -6.33
C ALA A 28 -10.83 -31.26 -6.25
N LEU A 29 -9.75 -31.69 -6.89
CA LEU A 29 -8.50 -30.90 -6.98
C LEU A 29 -8.68 -29.64 -7.82
N LEU A 30 -9.41 -29.73 -8.94
CA LEU A 30 -9.76 -28.57 -9.77
C LEU A 30 -10.66 -27.57 -9.02
N LEU A 31 -11.64 -28.05 -8.25
CA LEU A 31 -12.46 -27.22 -7.39
C LEU A 31 -11.68 -26.58 -6.25
N LEU A 32 -10.72 -27.27 -5.65
CA LEU A 32 -9.79 -26.72 -4.65
C LEU A 32 -8.89 -25.63 -5.24
N VAL A 33 -8.37 -25.83 -6.45
CA VAL A 33 -7.57 -24.83 -7.18
C VAL A 33 -8.44 -23.61 -7.57
N LEU A 34 -9.69 -23.82 -7.98
CA LEU A 34 -10.63 -22.74 -8.31
C LEU A 34 -11.08 -21.97 -7.06
N LEU A 35 -11.22 -22.63 -5.91
CA LEU A 35 -11.55 -21.99 -4.64
C LEU A 35 -10.38 -21.18 -4.05
N SER A 36 -9.14 -21.57 -4.30
CA SER A 36 -7.95 -20.79 -3.90
C SER A 36 -7.68 -19.57 -4.78
N ALA A 37 -8.29 -19.48 -5.98
CA ALA A 37 -8.13 -18.34 -6.89
C ALA A 37 -9.02 -17.11 -6.52
N CYS A 38 -9.86 -17.17 -5.49
CA CYS A 38 -10.97 -16.23 -5.33
C CYS A 38 -10.83 -15.11 -4.30
N ALA A 39 -9.72 -14.95 -3.56
CA ALA A 39 -9.54 -13.74 -2.76
C ALA A 39 -8.05 -13.47 -2.51
N HIS A 40 -7.50 -12.46 -3.14
CA HIS A 40 -6.17 -11.93 -2.80
C HIS A 40 -6.27 -11.17 -1.47
N ARG A 41 -6.37 -11.94 -0.38
CA ARG A 41 -6.32 -11.42 0.98
C ARG A 41 -4.89 -11.50 1.47
N ASN A 42 -4.44 -10.46 2.15
CA ASN A 42 -3.15 -10.48 2.79
C ASN A 42 -3.19 -11.41 4.01
N PRO A 43 -2.33 -12.45 4.09
CA PRO A 43 -2.31 -13.37 5.23
C PRO A 43 -1.89 -12.71 6.55
N LEU A 44 -1.26 -11.52 6.51
CA LEU A 44 -0.86 -10.76 7.69
C LEU A 44 -2.00 -9.97 8.33
N ALA A 45 -3.14 -9.80 7.64
CA ALA A 45 -4.23 -8.92 8.05
C ALA A 45 -5.51 -9.70 8.38
N ARG A 46 -6.20 -9.27 9.44
CA ARG A 46 -7.56 -9.70 9.70
C ARG A 46 -8.51 -9.09 8.68
N TRP A 47 -9.29 -9.92 7.96
CA TRP A 47 -10.24 -9.47 6.95
C TRP A 47 -11.48 -8.85 7.59
N GLU A 48 -11.70 -7.56 7.35
CA GLU A 48 -12.91 -6.82 7.72
C GLU A 48 -13.46 -6.08 6.50
N ARG A 49 -14.42 -6.71 5.82
CA ARG A 49 -14.92 -6.25 4.51
C ARG A 49 -15.58 -4.87 4.58
N SER A 50 -15.15 -3.95 3.71
CA SER A 50 -15.90 -2.74 3.34
C SER A 50 -16.63 -2.95 2.01
N PRO A 51 -17.89 -2.46 1.83
CA PRO A 51 -18.60 -2.46 0.55
C PRO A 51 -18.12 -1.37 -0.42
N ASN A 52 -17.33 -0.40 0.05
CA ASN A 52 -16.99 0.84 -0.66
C ASN A 52 -15.72 0.67 -1.52
N PHE A 53 -15.83 0.09 -2.72
CA PHE A 53 -14.67 -0.11 -3.62
C PHE A 53 -15.06 -0.28 -5.09
N ASP A 54 -14.10 0.02 -6.00
CA ASP A 54 -14.12 -0.21 -7.45
C ASP A 54 -12.88 -0.98 -7.93
N ALA A 55 -12.77 -1.25 -9.25
CA ALA A 55 -11.55 -1.80 -9.85
C ALA A 55 -10.48 -0.71 -10.06
N ARG A 56 -9.18 -1.07 -9.93
CA ARG A 56 -8.06 -0.12 -10.04
C ARG A 56 -6.69 -0.79 -10.23
N ARG A 57 -5.61 0.02 -10.43
CA ARG A 57 -4.21 -0.44 -10.52
C ARG A 57 -3.32 0.47 -9.66
N PRO A 58 -2.71 -0.05 -8.57
CA PRO A 58 -1.88 0.76 -7.69
C PRO A 58 -0.44 0.94 -8.21
N VAL A 59 0.09 2.14 -8.04
CA VAL A 59 1.50 2.50 -8.30
C VAL A 59 2.09 3.33 -7.16
N VAL A 60 1.26 3.67 -6.13
CA VAL A 60 1.62 4.49 -4.97
C VAL A 60 1.00 3.87 -3.72
N VAL A 61 1.60 4.04 -2.55
CA VAL A 61 0.99 3.83 -1.23
C VAL A 61 0.75 5.19 -0.59
N VAL A 62 -0.47 5.45 -0.12
CA VAL A 62 -0.83 6.67 0.60
C VAL A 62 -1.08 6.33 2.07
N LEU A 63 -0.35 6.97 2.96
CA LEU A 63 -0.48 6.82 4.41
C LEU A 63 -1.37 7.90 4.98
N HIS A 64 -2.26 7.49 5.90
CA HIS A 64 -3.22 8.32 6.59
C HIS A 64 -3.11 8.14 8.09
N TYR A 65 -3.61 9.10 8.87
CA TYR A 65 -4.07 8.81 10.22
C TYR A 65 -5.59 8.92 10.31
N THR A 66 -6.18 8.15 11.22
CA THR A 66 -7.65 8.05 11.32
C THR A 66 -8.32 9.29 11.93
N ALA A 67 -7.58 10.12 12.66
CA ALA A 67 -8.11 11.18 13.54
C ALA A 67 -9.18 10.66 14.53
N GLY A 68 -9.21 9.35 14.76
CA GLY A 68 -10.16 8.67 15.63
C GLY A 68 -9.58 8.36 17.00
N ASN A 69 -10.46 8.04 17.95
CA ASN A 69 -10.04 7.68 19.31
C ASN A 69 -9.70 6.19 19.45
N THR A 70 -10.29 5.34 18.60
CA THR A 70 -10.11 3.87 18.65
C THR A 70 -10.17 3.23 17.27
N ALA A 71 -9.46 2.11 17.11
CA ALA A 71 -9.49 1.33 15.87
C ALA A 71 -10.91 0.83 15.52
N GLU A 72 -11.73 0.45 16.52
CA GLU A 72 -13.12 0.01 16.32
C GLU A 72 -14.00 1.15 15.80
N GLY A 73 -13.78 2.39 16.28
CA GLY A 73 -14.46 3.60 15.78
C GLY A 73 -14.12 3.84 14.31
N SER A 74 -12.84 3.77 13.99
CA SER A 74 -12.32 3.93 12.62
C SER A 74 -12.80 2.82 11.69
N LEU A 75 -12.85 1.56 12.14
CA LEU A 75 -13.46 0.44 11.41
C LEU A 75 -14.92 0.71 11.05
N ARG A 76 -15.72 1.23 11.97
CA ARG A 76 -17.12 1.58 11.68
C ARG A 76 -17.20 2.64 10.59
N THR A 77 -16.41 3.73 10.69
CA THR A 77 -16.38 4.81 9.70
C THR A 77 -15.99 4.29 8.30
N LEU A 78 -14.96 3.45 8.21
CA LEU A 78 -14.43 2.93 6.94
C LEU A 78 -15.31 1.86 6.29
N ARG A 79 -16.30 1.33 7.01
CA ARG A 79 -17.20 0.27 6.55
C ARG A 79 -18.64 0.73 6.31
N THR A 80 -18.98 1.94 6.73
CA THR A 80 -20.33 2.49 6.63
C THR A 80 -20.31 3.86 5.94
N ALA A 81 -21.46 4.30 5.46
CA ALA A 81 -21.63 5.68 5.01
C ALA A 81 -21.60 6.61 6.24
N ASN A 82 -20.91 7.75 6.12
CA ASN A 82 -20.91 8.83 7.10
C ASN A 82 -21.56 10.10 6.53
N SER A 83 -21.67 11.15 7.32
CA SER A 83 -22.31 12.43 6.92
C SER A 83 -21.64 13.09 5.68
N ASN A 84 -20.36 12.80 5.42
CA ASN A 84 -19.59 13.33 4.29
C ASN A 84 -19.52 12.37 3.11
N GLY A 85 -20.31 11.30 3.12
CA GLY A 85 -20.32 10.24 2.13
C GLY A 85 -19.52 9.00 2.53
N PRO A 86 -19.54 7.95 1.70
CA PRO A 86 -18.82 6.71 1.98
C PRO A 86 -17.31 6.91 1.81
N VAL A 87 -16.55 6.42 2.78
CA VAL A 87 -15.07 6.36 2.76
C VAL A 87 -14.60 4.96 3.07
N SER A 88 -13.43 4.59 2.58
CA SER A 88 -12.79 3.30 2.87
C SER A 88 -11.29 3.38 2.64
N ALA A 89 -10.54 2.43 3.22
CA ALA A 89 -9.13 2.23 2.95
C ALA A 89 -8.88 0.74 2.66
N HIS A 90 -7.71 0.40 2.12
CA HIS A 90 -7.35 -1.01 1.93
C HIS A 90 -7.02 -1.65 3.27
N TYR A 91 -6.32 -0.92 4.12
CA TYR A 91 -5.86 -1.38 5.43
C TYR A 91 -6.16 -0.36 6.52
N LEU A 92 -6.36 -0.88 7.73
CA LEU A 92 -6.33 -0.13 8.98
C LEU A 92 -5.34 -0.82 9.93
N LEU A 93 -4.48 -0.04 10.55
CA LEU A 93 -3.47 -0.49 11.50
C LEU A 93 -3.74 0.12 12.87
N GLY A 94 -4.10 -0.71 13.85
CA GLY A 94 -4.34 -0.32 15.23
C GLY A 94 -3.04 0.07 15.96
N LYS A 95 -3.17 0.82 17.06
CA LYS A 95 -2.03 1.23 17.92
C LYS A 95 -1.28 0.04 18.52
N ASP A 96 -1.97 -1.08 18.71
CA ASP A 96 -1.43 -2.36 19.22
C ASP A 96 -0.74 -3.22 18.14
N GLY A 97 -0.69 -2.73 16.88
CA GLY A 97 -0.16 -3.46 15.74
C GLY A 97 -1.17 -4.43 15.09
N THR A 98 -2.43 -4.46 15.54
CA THR A 98 -3.48 -5.26 14.87
C THR A 98 -3.74 -4.69 13.48
N LEU A 99 -3.61 -5.54 12.45
CA LEU A 99 -3.78 -5.17 11.07
C LEU A 99 -5.09 -5.72 10.50
N TYR A 100 -5.91 -4.83 9.95
CA TYR A 100 -7.17 -5.15 9.28
C TYR A 100 -7.05 -4.87 7.78
N GLN A 101 -7.57 -5.78 6.94
CA GLN A 101 -7.80 -5.53 5.53
C GLN A 101 -9.29 -5.33 5.28
N LEU A 102 -9.68 -4.18 4.72
CA LEU A 102 -11.08 -3.81 4.50
C LEU A 102 -11.49 -3.95 3.03
N VAL A 103 -10.57 -3.61 2.12
CA VAL A 103 -10.80 -3.67 0.67
C VAL A 103 -9.73 -4.54 0.03
N ASP A 104 -10.12 -5.36 -0.93
CA ASP A 104 -9.18 -6.14 -1.76
C ASP A 104 -8.28 -5.17 -2.56
N GLU A 105 -6.98 -5.41 -2.58
CA GLU A 105 -6.00 -4.52 -3.20
C GLU A 105 -6.22 -4.29 -4.70
N ARG A 106 -6.94 -5.19 -5.37
CA ARG A 106 -7.34 -5.05 -6.78
C ARG A 106 -8.55 -4.14 -6.96
N ARG A 107 -9.18 -3.69 -5.88
CA ARG A 107 -10.36 -2.83 -5.87
C ARG A 107 -9.95 -1.42 -5.47
N ARG A 108 -10.71 -0.45 -5.95
CA ARG A 108 -10.54 0.96 -5.63
C ARG A 108 -11.17 1.27 -4.26
N ALA A 109 -10.36 1.56 -3.25
CA ALA A 109 -10.84 2.12 -1.98
C ALA A 109 -10.99 3.65 -2.10
N TRP A 110 -11.84 4.25 -1.28
CA TRP A 110 -12.15 5.69 -1.33
C TRP A 110 -11.51 6.40 -0.13
N HIS A 111 -10.20 6.69 -0.23
CA HIS A 111 -9.40 7.26 0.87
C HIS A 111 -8.70 8.57 0.50
N ALA A 112 -8.38 8.79 -0.78
CA ALA A 112 -7.55 9.91 -1.20
C ALA A 112 -8.36 11.20 -1.44
N GLY A 113 -9.59 11.09 -2.00
CA GLY A 113 -10.33 12.25 -2.46
C GLY A 113 -9.59 13.03 -3.55
N ASP A 114 -9.88 14.33 -3.65
CA ASP A 114 -9.22 15.22 -4.61
C ASP A 114 -7.77 15.48 -4.23
N GLY A 115 -6.90 15.53 -5.23
CA GLY A 115 -5.47 15.81 -5.09
C GLY A 115 -4.67 15.23 -6.24
N ARG A 116 -3.34 15.41 -6.21
CA ARG A 116 -2.45 14.82 -7.21
C ARG A 116 -1.06 14.54 -6.64
N TRP A 117 -0.38 13.57 -7.25
CA TRP A 117 1.04 13.31 -6.99
C TRP A 117 1.77 13.19 -8.33
N GLY A 118 2.61 14.18 -8.63
CA GLY A 118 3.17 14.34 -9.96
C GLY A 118 2.07 14.49 -11.01
N THR A 119 1.96 13.53 -11.94
CA THR A 119 0.94 13.49 -12.99
C THR A 119 -0.29 12.64 -12.63
N ILE A 120 -0.30 12.00 -11.46
CA ILE A 120 -1.39 11.13 -11.02
C ILE A 120 -2.46 11.98 -10.34
N THR A 121 -3.67 12.02 -10.88
CA THR A 121 -4.82 12.80 -10.37
C THR A 121 -5.90 11.94 -9.72
N ASP A 122 -6.02 10.64 -10.06
CA ASP A 122 -6.94 9.70 -9.40
C ASP A 122 -6.17 8.77 -8.47
N LEU A 123 -5.83 9.26 -7.27
CA LEU A 123 -5.09 8.49 -6.27
C LEU A 123 -5.91 7.33 -5.67
N ASN A 124 -7.25 7.40 -5.67
CA ASN A 124 -8.07 6.25 -5.28
C ASN A 124 -7.85 5.04 -6.19
N SER A 125 -7.72 5.27 -7.50
CA SER A 125 -7.41 4.21 -8.46
C SER A 125 -5.92 3.83 -8.49
N ALA A 126 -5.04 4.77 -8.26
CA ALA A 126 -3.60 4.60 -8.44
C ALA A 126 -2.84 4.19 -7.17
N SER A 127 -3.49 4.12 -5.99
CA SER A 127 -2.78 3.86 -4.74
C SER A 127 -3.37 2.76 -3.86
N ILE A 128 -2.60 2.24 -2.92
CA ILE A 128 -3.04 1.52 -1.73
C ILE A 128 -3.16 2.52 -0.59
N GLY A 129 -4.35 2.70 0.01
CA GLY A 129 -4.54 3.52 1.21
C GLY A 129 -4.39 2.71 2.48
N ILE A 130 -3.56 3.18 3.40
CA ILE A 130 -3.34 2.59 4.72
C ILE A 130 -3.69 3.63 5.78
N GLU A 131 -4.74 3.36 6.53
CA GLU A 131 -5.13 4.13 7.71
C GLU A 131 -4.36 3.65 8.93
N ILE A 132 -3.81 4.57 9.71
CA ILE A 132 -3.03 4.29 10.91
C ILE A 132 -3.77 4.93 12.09
N ASP A 133 -4.17 4.12 13.06
CA ASP A 133 -4.93 4.60 14.23
C ASP A 133 -4.07 5.56 15.05
N ASN A 134 -4.33 6.86 14.89
CA ASN A 134 -3.67 7.95 15.58
C ASN A 134 -4.57 9.19 15.58
N ASP A 135 -4.44 10.05 16.59
CA ASP A 135 -5.19 11.29 16.74
C ASP A 135 -4.54 12.50 16.03
N GLY A 136 -3.33 12.32 15.46
CA GLY A 136 -2.54 13.38 14.82
C GLY A 136 -1.75 14.28 15.79
N TYR A 137 -1.82 14.01 17.10
CA TYR A 137 -1.14 14.77 18.16
C TYR A 137 -0.24 13.91 19.04
N SER A 138 -0.47 12.61 19.05
CA SER A 138 0.31 11.64 19.82
C SER A 138 1.41 10.99 18.96
N PRO A 139 2.55 10.61 19.57
CA PRO A 139 3.55 9.78 18.89
C PRO A 139 2.95 8.45 18.41
N TYR A 140 3.46 7.94 17.31
CA TYR A 140 3.11 6.60 16.79
C TYR A 140 3.83 5.52 17.60
N PRO A 141 3.13 4.51 18.17
CA PRO A 141 3.76 3.42 18.89
C PRO A 141 4.75 2.61 18.03
N ASP A 142 5.86 2.17 18.62
CA ASP A 142 6.89 1.38 17.90
C ASP A 142 6.31 0.12 17.27
N VAL A 143 5.48 -0.63 17.98
CA VAL A 143 4.83 -1.85 17.47
C VAL A 143 3.96 -1.56 16.23
N GLN A 144 3.33 -0.39 16.18
CA GLN A 144 2.52 0.05 15.03
C GLN A 144 3.42 0.31 13.81
N ILE A 145 4.54 1.05 14.00
CA ILE A 145 5.46 1.34 12.90
C ILE A 145 6.19 0.08 12.40
N GLU A 146 6.59 -0.83 13.29
CA GLU A 146 7.16 -2.12 12.91
C GLU A 146 6.20 -2.95 12.06
N LYS A 147 4.92 -2.99 12.45
CA LYS A 147 3.90 -3.68 11.67
C LYS A 147 3.63 -3.00 10.33
N LEU A 148 3.66 -1.65 10.28
CA LEU A 148 3.54 -0.89 9.03
C LEU A 148 4.68 -1.24 8.06
N ILE A 149 5.92 -1.31 8.53
CA ILE A 149 7.08 -1.67 7.71
C ILE A 149 6.91 -3.08 7.10
N VAL A 150 6.45 -4.05 7.89
CA VAL A 150 6.15 -5.41 7.40
C VAL A 150 5.05 -5.39 6.34
N LEU A 151 3.98 -4.60 6.54
CA LEU A 151 2.90 -4.45 5.56
C LEU A 151 3.40 -3.79 4.27
N LEU A 152 4.20 -2.73 4.37
CA LEU A 152 4.77 -2.03 3.21
C LEU A 152 5.66 -2.96 2.38
N ASP A 153 6.50 -3.79 3.02
CA ASP A 153 7.33 -4.77 2.30
C ASP A 153 6.47 -5.76 1.50
N ASP A 154 5.46 -6.31 2.12
CA ASP A 154 4.55 -7.27 1.48
C ASP A 154 3.75 -6.62 0.33
N VAL A 155 3.11 -5.47 0.58
CA VAL A 155 2.26 -4.79 -0.42
C VAL A 155 3.08 -4.31 -1.61
N THR A 156 4.21 -3.60 -1.37
CA THR A 156 5.03 -3.06 -2.46
C THR A 156 5.60 -4.17 -3.34
N ARG A 157 6.06 -5.27 -2.75
CA ARG A 157 6.58 -6.43 -3.47
C ARG A 157 5.49 -7.13 -4.30
N ARG A 158 4.31 -7.41 -3.72
CA ARG A 158 3.21 -8.13 -4.41
C ARG A 158 2.55 -7.30 -5.50
N GLN A 159 2.42 -5.99 -5.30
CA GLN A 159 1.78 -5.09 -6.26
C GLN A 159 2.77 -4.47 -7.27
N GLY A 160 4.08 -4.67 -7.08
CA GLY A 160 5.10 -4.07 -7.92
C GLY A 160 5.17 -2.54 -7.76
N ILE A 161 4.79 -2.01 -6.59
CA ILE A 161 4.86 -0.57 -6.30
C ILE A 161 6.30 -0.22 -5.95
N PRO A 162 6.93 0.78 -6.60
CA PRO A 162 8.26 1.23 -6.21
C PRO A 162 8.27 1.66 -4.74
N ARG A 163 9.24 1.18 -3.96
CA ARG A 163 9.34 1.49 -2.51
C ARG A 163 9.43 3.00 -2.22
N GLN A 164 9.97 3.79 -3.16
CA GLN A 164 10.03 5.24 -3.10
C GLN A 164 8.65 5.91 -3.22
N GLN A 165 7.64 5.19 -3.74
CA GLN A 165 6.28 5.69 -3.92
C GLN A 165 5.39 5.43 -2.68
N VAL A 166 5.92 5.68 -1.49
CA VAL A 166 5.19 5.72 -0.22
C VAL A 166 5.15 7.17 0.23
N ILE A 167 3.94 7.76 0.28
CA ILE A 167 3.69 9.18 0.53
C ILE A 167 2.61 9.38 1.59
N GLY A 168 2.52 10.59 2.15
CA GLY A 168 1.42 11.01 3.00
C GLY A 168 0.23 11.54 2.21
N HIS A 169 -0.95 11.50 2.81
CA HIS A 169 -2.15 12.12 2.24
C HIS A 169 -1.96 13.63 2.06
N GLU A 170 -1.30 14.29 3.02
CA GLU A 170 -0.97 15.71 2.93
C GLU A 170 -0.02 16.04 1.78
N ASP A 171 0.88 15.11 1.38
CA ASP A 171 1.81 15.33 0.28
C ASP A 171 1.08 15.51 -1.06
N MET A 172 0.00 14.74 -1.27
CA MET A 172 -0.79 14.78 -2.51
C MET A 172 -2.00 15.72 -2.45
N ALA A 173 -2.36 16.20 -1.26
CA ALA A 173 -3.51 17.08 -1.02
C ALA A 173 -3.22 18.22 -0.02
N PRO A 174 -2.14 19.03 -0.24
CA PRO A 174 -1.74 20.10 0.68
C PRO A 174 -2.89 21.07 0.95
N GLY A 175 -3.02 21.53 2.20
CA GLY A 175 -4.07 22.44 2.63
C GLY A 175 -5.45 21.80 2.84
N ARG A 176 -5.77 20.74 2.10
CA ARG A 176 -6.99 19.95 2.31
C ARG A 176 -6.80 18.88 3.37
N LYS A 177 -5.58 18.33 3.46
CA LYS A 177 -5.21 17.24 4.38
C LYS A 177 -3.93 17.57 5.14
N ILE A 178 -3.80 16.97 6.31
CA ILE A 178 -2.66 17.14 7.22
C ILE A 178 -2.15 15.79 7.76
N ASP A 179 -2.70 14.68 7.29
CA ASP A 179 -2.34 13.32 7.68
C ASP A 179 -1.24 12.73 6.76
N PRO A 180 -0.28 11.96 7.30
CA PRO A 180 -0.14 11.48 8.67
C PRO A 180 0.53 12.47 9.64
N GLY A 181 0.87 13.71 9.21
CA GLY A 181 1.31 14.81 10.03
C GLY A 181 2.77 14.75 10.50
N PRO A 182 3.22 15.81 11.21
CA PRO A 182 4.62 16.02 11.52
C PRO A 182 5.21 15.04 12.55
N LEU A 183 4.38 14.31 13.31
CA LEU A 183 4.84 13.31 14.28
C LEU A 183 5.04 11.92 13.64
N PHE A 184 4.69 11.77 12.36
CA PHE A 184 4.89 10.50 11.68
C PHE A 184 6.38 10.26 11.41
N PRO A 185 6.94 9.07 11.74
CA PRO A 185 8.38 8.82 11.72
C PRO A 185 8.90 8.46 10.31
N TRP A 186 8.79 9.39 9.35
CA TRP A 186 9.20 9.18 7.95
C TRP A 186 10.63 8.69 7.79
N LYS A 187 11.57 9.26 8.58
CA LYS A 187 12.97 8.83 8.56
C LYS A 187 13.13 7.35 8.88
N ARG A 188 12.37 6.82 9.85
CA ARG A 188 12.38 5.39 10.20
C ARG A 188 11.87 4.51 9.05
N LEU A 189 10.86 4.98 8.30
CA LEU A 189 10.41 4.27 7.11
C LEU A 189 11.49 4.26 6.03
N HIS A 190 12.17 5.38 5.82
CA HIS A 190 13.28 5.46 4.87
C HIS A 190 14.43 4.51 5.27
N GLU A 191 14.82 4.46 6.52
CA GLU A 191 15.83 3.53 7.05
C GLU A 191 15.45 2.05 6.82
N ALA A 192 14.14 1.76 6.75
CA ALA A 192 13.60 0.46 6.34
C ALA A 192 13.44 0.31 4.80
N GLY A 193 13.85 1.31 4.01
CA GLY A 193 13.85 1.30 2.55
C GLY A 193 12.57 1.78 1.89
N PHE A 194 11.71 2.55 2.57
CA PHE A 194 10.45 3.08 2.03
C PHE A 194 10.44 4.62 2.00
N GLY A 195 9.72 5.17 1.00
CA GLY A 195 9.69 6.60 0.75
C GLY A 195 11.04 7.12 0.19
N ILE A 196 11.15 8.43 0.14
CA ILE A 196 12.38 9.13 -0.24
C ILE A 196 12.93 9.90 0.95
N TRP A 197 14.25 10.07 1.00
CA TRP A 197 14.92 10.87 2.02
C TRP A 197 16.10 11.59 1.42
N PRO A 198 16.46 12.79 1.90
CA PRO A 198 17.58 13.55 1.35
C PRO A 198 18.91 12.81 1.53
N ASP A 199 19.75 12.82 0.50
CA ASP A 199 21.13 12.35 0.60
C ASP A 199 21.91 13.27 1.55
N PRO A 200 22.39 12.77 2.72
CA PRO A 200 23.14 13.59 3.67
C PRO A 200 24.50 14.06 3.12
N ALA A 201 25.01 13.40 2.09
CA ALA A 201 26.27 13.73 1.44
C ALA A 201 26.12 14.74 0.28
N ALA A 202 24.89 15.20 -0.01
CA ALA A 202 24.64 16.10 -1.14
C ALA A 202 25.32 17.47 -0.98
N GLY A 203 25.57 17.91 0.26
CA GLY A 203 26.11 19.24 0.55
C GLY A 203 25.08 20.36 0.41
N ASP A 204 25.55 21.60 0.34
CA ASP A 204 24.70 22.76 0.12
C ASP A 204 24.31 22.91 -1.35
N PRO A 205 23.06 23.35 -1.64
CA PRO A 205 22.63 23.58 -3.01
C PRO A 205 23.40 24.75 -3.64
N PRO A 206 23.75 24.69 -4.95
CA PRO A 206 24.33 25.81 -5.64
C PRO A 206 23.34 26.99 -5.68
N PRO A 207 23.85 28.25 -5.87
CA PRO A 207 23.00 29.45 -5.85
C PRO A 207 21.83 29.41 -6.84
N GLU A 208 22.03 28.82 -8.02
CA GLU A 208 21.06 28.70 -9.10
C GLU A 208 20.03 27.56 -8.88
N PHE A 209 20.14 26.76 -7.81
CA PHE A 209 19.22 25.66 -7.53
C PHE A 209 17.80 26.18 -7.28
N ASP A 210 16.85 25.77 -8.12
CA ASP A 210 15.43 26.08 -7.95
C ASP A 210 14.76 25.00 -7.08
N GLY A 211 14.54 25.33 -5.81
CA GLY A 211 13.90 24.43 -4.85
C GLY A 211 12.42 24.17 -5.17
N TRP A 212 11.71 25.13 -5.77
CA TRP A 212 10.30 24.91 -6.15
C TRP A 212 10.19 23.94 -7.34
N LEU A 213 11.07 24.07 -8.33
CA LEU A 213 11.14 23.12 -9.42
C LEU A 213 11.48 21.71 -8.91
N ALA A 214 12.40 21.61 -7.95
CA ALA A 214 12.74 20.33 -7.31
C ALA A 214 11.54 19.73 -6.56
N MET A 215 10.78 20.51 -5.80
CA MET A 215 9.57 20.07 -5.10
C MET A 215 8.51 19.58 -6.07
N ALA A 216 8.28 20.28 -7.19
CA ALA A 216 7.38 19.83 -8.25
C ALA A 216 7.85 18.53 -8.89
N ALA A 217 9.17 18.38 -9.14
CA ALA A 217 9.75 17.17 -9.73
C ALA A 217 9.67 15.93 -8.82
N ILE A 218 9.62 16.12 -7.49
CA ILE A 218 9.35 15.09 -6.50
C ILE A 218 7.91 14.60 -6.61
N GLY A 219 6.95 15.51 -6.88
CA GLY A 219 5.54 15.16 -7.05
C GLY A 219 4.56 16.11 -6.37
N TYR A 220 5.01 17.04 -5.52
CA TYR A 220 4.14 17.96 -4.80
C TYR A 220 3.32 18.86 -5.75
N PRO A 221 1.99 19.01 -5.52
CA PRO A 221 1.19 20.02 -6.19
C PRO A 221 1.55 21.40 -5.65
N LEU A 222 1.89 22.36 -6.55
CA LEU A 222 2.30 23.71 -6.18
C LEU A 222 1.24 24.79 -6.49
N ASP A 223 -0.02 24.39 -6.60
CA ASP A 223 -1.14 25.34 -6.80
C ASP A 223 -1.28 26.29 -5.60
N ASP A 224 -0.93 25.79 -4.41
CA ASP A 224 -0.78 26.57 -3.17
C ASP A 224 0.58 26.23 -2.54
N ARG A 225 1.57 27.08 -2.82
CA ARG A 225 2.96 26.88 -2.35
C ARG A 225 3.08 26.90 -0.83
N ALA A 226 2.28 27.69 -0.12
CA ALA A 226 2.36 27.75 1.32
C ALA A 226 1.92 26.43 1.96
N ASN A 227 0.82 25.87 1.49
CA ASN A 227 0.34 24.57 1.96
C ASN A 227 1.24 23.41 1.51
N ALA A 228 1.78 23.45 0.27
CA ALA A 228 2.75 22.47 -0.21
C ALA A 228 4.02 22.45 0.66
N LEU A 229 4.54 23.64 1.01
CA LEU A 229 5.71 23.78 1.87
C LEU A 229 5.42 23.29 3.31
N GLN A 230 4.22 23.52 3.83
CA GLN A 230 3.84 22.99 5.12
C GLN A 230 3.84 21.46 5.13
N SER A 231 3.21 20.82 4.13
CA SER A 231 3.20 19.35 3.99
C SER A 231 4.63 18.80 3.85
N PHE A 232 5.46 19.44 3.04
CA PHE A 232 6.88 19.10 2.90
C PHE A 232 7.64 19.17 4.24
N ARG A 233 7.43 20.24 5.02
CA ARG A 233 8.07 20.41 6.34
C ARG A 233 7.56 19.41 7.37
N HIS A 234 6.27 19.03 7.32
CA HIS A 234 5.76 17.93 8.14
C HIS A 234 6.49 16.63 7.82
N HIS A 235 6.62 16.30 6.53
CA HIS A 235 7.23 15.05 6.06
C HIS A 235 8.73 14.98 6.39
N PHE A 236 9.51 16.01 6.02
CA PHE A 236 10.98 15.93 6.07
C PHE A 236 11.62 16.57 7.31
N ARG A 237 10.91 17.44 8.01
CA ARG A 237 11.42 18.16 9.18
C ARG A 237 10.64 17.87 10.46
N GLY A 238 9.51 17.16 10.39
CA GLY A 238 8.69 16.85 11.56
C GLY A 238 8.18 18.09 12.30
N MET A 239 7.99 19.22 11.60
CA MET A 239 7.66 20.49 12.24
C MET A 239 6.44 21.16 11.61
N ARG A 240 5.62 21.77 12.45
CA ARG A 240 4.59 22.71 12.02
C ARG A 240 5.25 24.08 11.80
N SER A 241 5.11 24.63 10.61
CA SER A 241 5.60 25.99 10.33
C SER A 241 4.61 26.73 9.45
N GLN A 242 4.58 28.06 9.61
CA GLN A 242 3.85 28.95 8.72
C GLN A 242 4.87 29.70 7.84
N GLY A 243 4.50 29.97 6.60
CA GLY A 243 5.32 30.72 5.66
C GLY A 243 5.26 30.09 4.27
N ALA A 244 5.45 30.94 3.26
CA ALA A 244 5.37 30.55 1.85
C ALA A 244 6.73 30.53 1.16
N GLU A 245 7.82 30.80 1.90
CA GLU A 245 9.18 30.91 1.35
C GLU A 245 10.05 29.75 1.85
N LEU A 246 10.82 29.19 0.91
CA LEU A 246 11.82 28.15 1.21
C LEU A 246 12.96 28.75 2.03
N ASP A 247 13.22 28.23 3.22
CA ASP A 247 14.41 28.57 3.99
C ASP A 247 15.66 27.77 3.50
N ALA A 248 16.83 28.04 4.09
CA ALA A 248 18.07 27.37 3.70
C ALA A 248 18.01 25.86 3.93
N GLU A 249 17.34 25.42 4.99
CA GLU A 249 17.20 24.00 5.30
C GLU A 249 16.25 23.29 4.32
N ASP A 250 15.13 23.91 3.95
CA ASP A 250 14.23 23.39 2.91
C ASP A 250 14.98 23.19 1.59
N ARG A 251 15.78 24.17 1.19
CA ARG A 251 16.59 24.11 -0.03
C ARG A 251 17.64 23.00 0.03
N ARG A 252 18.28 22.79 1.19
CA ARG A 252 19.25 21.71 1.39
C ARG A 252 18.57 20.34 1.29
N ILE A 253 17.43 20.16 1.93
CA ILE A 253 16.64 18.92 1.87
C ILE A 253 16.21 18.63 0.43
N LEU A 254 15.65 19.63 -0.27
CA LEU A 254 15.21 19.49 -1.67
C LEU A 254 16.37 19.12 -2.61
N TYR A 255 17.55 19.70 -2.38
CA TYR A 255 18.75 19.37 -3.14
C TYR A 255 19.18 17.92 -2.88
N GLY A 256 19.22 17.49 -1.60
CA GLY A 256 19.53 16.11 -1.23
C GLY A 256 18.53 15.11 -1.82
N LEU A 257 17.24 15.42 -1.83
CA LEU A 257 16.20 14.59 -2.45
C LEU A 257 16.40 14.47 -3.97
N SER A 258 16.74 15.59 -4.64
CA SER A 258 17.02 15.59 -6.08
C SER A 258 18.21 14.70 -6.41
N ARG A 259 19.26 14.72 -5.59
CA ARG A 259 20.44 13.87 -5.73
C ARG A 259 20.08 12.39 -5.55
N SER A 260 19.32 12.03 -4.50
CA SER A 260 18.86 10.67 -4.25
C SER A 260 18.03 10.12 -5.41
N LEU A 261 17.12 10.92 -5.98
CA LEU A 261 16.29 10.51 -7.11
C LEU A 261 17.08 10.29 -8.40
N LEU A 262 18.11 11.12 -8.66
CA LEU A 262 18.99 10.96 -9.81
C LEU A 262 19.85 9.69 -9.68
N GLN A 263 20.37 9.41 -8.48
CA GLN A 263 21.14 8.19 -8.22
C GLN A 263 20.29 6.91 -8.39
N ALA A 264 19.05 6.93 -7.90
CA ALA A 264 18.13 5.80 -8.05
C ALA A 264 17.72 5.51 -9.52
N ARG A 265 17.85 6.50 -10.42
CA ARG A 265 17.57 6.38 -11.86
C ARG A 265 18.80 6.05 -12.70
N ALA A 266 20.01 6.20 -12.15
CA ALA A 266 21.23 5.82 -12.86
C ALA A 266 21.22 4.32 -13.14
N PRO A 267 21.49 3.87 -14.38
CA PRO A 267 21.63 2.44 -14.66
C PRO A 267 22.77 1.90 -13.78
N SER A 268 22.52 0.79 -13.10
CA SER A 268 23.57 0.07 -12.38
C SER A 268 24.75 -0.17 -13.34
N ALA A 269 25.94 0.28 -12.95
CA ALA A 269 27.15 0.03 -13.74
C ALA A 269 27.23 -1.49 -13.99
N PRO A 270 27.57 -1.92 -15.22
CA PRO A 270 27.74 -3.31 -15.52
C PRO A 270 28.80 -3.87 -14.54
N THR A 271 28.41 -4.89 -13.78
CA THR A 271 29.36 -5.65 -12.97
C THR A 271 30.42 -6.16 -13.94
N THR A 272 31.65 -5.67 -13.84
CA THR A 272 32.77 -6.24 -14.58
C THR A 272 32.89 -7.68 -14.08
N ALA A 273 32.31 -8.61 -14.86
CA ALA A 273 32.56 -10.02 -14.66
C ALA A 273 34.07 -10.24 -14.89
N ASP A 274 34.72 -10.81 -13.89
CA ASP A 274 36.08 -11.28 -13.99
C ASP A 274 36.25 -12.05 -15.29
N THR A 275 37.15 -11.54 -16.15
CA THR A 275 37.62 -12.29 -17.32
C THR A 275 38.62 -13.32 -16.79
N PRO A 276 38.53 -14.58 -17.21
CA PRO A 276 39.37 -15.68 -16.73
C PRO A 276 40.85 -15.51 -17.10
#